data_5ea2b03a1a36fa2fa39dcef682d55038
#
_entry.id   5ea2b03a1a36fa2fa39dcef682d55038
#
_cell.length_a   1.000
_cell.length_b   1.000
_cell.length_c   1.000
_cell.angle_alpha   90.00
_cell.angle_beta   90.00
_cell.angle_gamma   90.00
#
_symmetry.space_group_name_H-M   'P 1'
#
loop_
_entity.id
_entity.type
_entity.pdbx_description
1 polymer ?
#
loop_
_entity_poly.entity_id
_entity_poly.type
_entity_poly.pdbx_seq_one_letter_code
_entity_poly.pdbx_strand_id
1 'polypeptide(L)'
;KIQHIEDIKKIRNIEKTVKGISNIPLFDISTWNSGEQYKHEIMKKYHTPSVDCIQDYKYSYEINNNIKEKIIKKIGVDDEKKCVIFPSSTTAICCICDYLKKNNYDKICILEPSYFSVAPCLDSFGVSYYKEYISLDENGIPIIPFSSIVNNKYNAVWITSPIFSTGIYYERQNLCLLKKLNQKGIFLIIDESISSPNKYIANTFQENTISIISPPKYIGINSQKFSAVICDYPLEQFLFDWIDVFCG
;
A
#
# COMPACT_ATOMS: atom_id res chain seq x y z
N LYS A 1 7.80 -23.54 8.65
CA LYS A 1 8.55 -22.31 8.96
C LYS A 1 8.19 -21.29 7.89
N ILE A 2 7.81 -20.10 8.29
CA ILE A 2 7.50 -19.03 7.36
C ILE A 2 8.84 -18.40 6.93
N GLN A 3 9.31 -18.70 5.73
CA GLN A 3 10.58 -18.23 5.16
C GLN A 3 10.77 -16.72 5.34
N HIS A 4 9.72 -15.97 5.14
CA HIS A 4 9.68 -14.52 5.31
C HIS A 4 10.14 -14.03 6.70
N ILE A 5 9.76 -14.72 7.79
CA ILE A 5 10.18 -14.33 9.14
C ILE A 5 11.69 -14.56 9.31
N GLU A 6 12.23 -15.60 8.70
CA GLU A 6 13.67 -15.88 8.75
C GLU A 6 14.47 -14.84 7.95
N ASP A 7 13.95 -14.39 6.84
CA ASP A 7 14.58 -13.34 6.03
C ASP A 7 14.59 -11.99 6.74
N ILE A 8 13.48 -11.62 7.41
CA ILE A 8 13.44 -10.43 8.26
C ILE A 8 14.46 -10.52 9.40
N LYS A 9 14.58 -11.68 10.05
CA LYS A 9 15.57 -11.87 11.13
C LYS A 9 17.00 -11.72 10.62
N LYS A 10 17.31 -12.24 9.43
CA LYS A 10 18.62 -12.06 8.78
C LYS A 10 18.94 -10.60 8.53
N ILE A 11 18.00 -9.86 7.93
CA ILE A 11 18.15 -8.42 7.68
C ILE A 11 18.39 -7.67 8.98
N ARG A 12 17.62 -7.93 10.04
CA ARG A 12 17.78 -7.32 11.35
C ARG A 12 19.13 -7.63 12.00
N ASN A 13 19.65 -8.83 11.80
CA ASN A 13 20.97 -9.20 12.30
C ASN A 13 22.09 -8.47 11.53
N ILE A 14 21.98 -8.33 10.23
CA ILE A 14 22.90 -7.53 9.41
C ILE A 14 22.90 -6.08 9.88
N GLU A 15 21.72 -5.46 10.05
CA GLU A 15 21.59 -4.11 10.59
C GLU A 15 22.29 -3.92 11.94
N LYS A 16 22.10 -4.87 12.87
CA LYS A 16 22.74 -4.85 14.18
C LYS A 16 24.27 -4.98 14.06
N THR A 17 24.75 -5.85 13.19
CA THR A 17 26.18 -6.08 12.97
C THR A 17 26.82 -4.82 12.39
N VAL A 18 26.22 -4.22 11.39
CA VAL A 18 26.71 -2.99 10.76
C VAL A 18 26.73 -1.84 11.74
N LYS A 19 25.68 -1.67 12.56
CA LYS A 19 25.64 -0.65 13.63
C LYS A 19 26.68 -0.87 14.72
N GLY A 20 27.11 -2.11 14.96
CA GLY A 20 28.13 -2.46 15.95
C GLY A 20 29.58 -2.27 15.49
N ILE A 21 29.83 -2.13 14.20
CA ILE A 21 31.19 -2.07 13.63
C ILE A 21 31.73 -0.64 13.55
N SER A 22 30.95 0.43 13.76
CA SER A 22 31.34 1.72 13.22
C SER A 22 31.63 2.82 14.23
N ASN A 23 32.84 3.35 14.13
CA ASN A 23 33.17 4.76 14.38
C ASN A 23 32.81 5.67 13.17
N ILE A 24 32.11 5.16 12.16
CA ILE A 24 31.71 5.88 10.94
C ILE A 24 30.24 6.24 11.10
N PRO A 25 29.84 7.50 10.88
CA PRO A 25 28.43 7.88 10.87
C PRO A 25 27.67 7.05 9.84
N LEU A 26 26.81 6.17 10.31
CA LEU A 26 26.00 5.30 9.47
C LEU A 26 24.72 6.04 9.07
N PHE A 27 24.59 6.37 7.82
CA PHE A 27 23.32 6.83 7.26
C PHE A 27 22.46 5.58 6.93
N ASP A 28 21.65 5.16 7.89
CA ASP A 28 20.74 4.04 7.70
C ASP A 28 19.52 4.47 6.86
N ILE A 29 19.57 4.17 5.57
CA ILE A 29 18.48 4.40 4.63
C ILE A 29 17.57 3.18 4.48
N SER A 30 17.86 2.08 5.17
CA SER A 30 17.08 0.83 5.12
C SER A 30 15.85 0.85 6.04
N THR A 31 15.82 1.75 7.01
CA THR A 31 14.72 1.88 7.96
C THR A 31 13.96 3.18 7.76
N TRP A 32 12.66 3.13 7.92
CA TRP A 32 11.75 4.29 7.87
C TRP A 32 11.91 5.22 9.09
N ASN A 33 13.13 5.40 9.57
CA ASN A 33 13.43 6.21 10.74
C ASN A 33 13.68 7.66 10.32
N SER A 34 12.66 8.49 10.38
CA SER A 34 12.85 9.94 10.44
C SER A 34 13.55 10.33 11.74
N GLY A 35 14.29 11.44 11.71
CA GLY A 35 15.07 11.92 12.86
C GLY A 35 14.28 11.93 14.18
N GLU A 36 14.93 11.53 15.26
CA GLU A 36 14.30 11.30 16.57
C GLU A 36 13.60 12.54 17.14
N GLN A 37 14.12 13.73 16.89
CA GLN A 37 13.57 14.99 17.41
C GLN A 37 12.17 15.28 16.85
N TYR A 38 11.96 15.08 15.56
CA TYR A 38 10.68 15.29 14.89
C TYR A 38 9.61 14.30 15.37
N LYS A 39 10.01 13.03 15.59
CA LYS A 39 9.17 12.00 16.18
C LYS A 39 8.68 12.40 17.58
N HIS A 40 9.60 12.91 18.39
CA HIS A 40 9.30 13.24 19.78
C HIS A 40 8.29 14.40 19.90
N GLU A 41 8.40 15.40 19.05
CA GLU A 41 7.45 16.53 19.03
C GLU A 41 6.06 16.13 18.55
N ILE A 42 5.98 15.33 17.48
CA ILE A 42 4.70 14.81 17.00
C ILE A 42 4.07 13.89 18.04
N MET A 43 4.83 12.97 18.65
CA MET A 43 4.33 12.05 19.65
C MET A 43 3.84 12.76 20.90
N LYS A 44 4.54 13.78 21.39
CA LYS A 44 4.07 14.62 22.51
C LYS A 44 2.73 15.27 22.22
N LYS A 45 2.51 15.71 20.98
CA LYS A 45 1.28 16.40 20.58
C LYS A 45 0.06 15.48 20.48
N TYR A 46 0.27 14.20 20.16
CA TYR A 46 -0.81 13.26 19.85
C TYR A 46 -0.97 12.12 20.86
N HIS A 47 -0.16 12.05 21.90
CA HIS A 47 -0.18 10.97 22.89
C HIS A 47 -1.02 11.22 24.15
N THR A 48 -1.87 12.21 24.16
CA THR A 48 -2.85 12.34 25.22
C THR A 48 -4.21 11.88 24.67
N PRO A 49 -4.58 10.60 24.81
CA PRO A 49 -5.95 10.21 24.52
C PRO A 49 -6.85 10.96 25.49
N SER A 50 -7.86 11.67 24.99
CA SER A 50 -8.90 12.19 25.86
C SER A 50 -9.62 11.00 26.50
N VAL A 51 -9.94 11.11 27.77
CA VAL A 51 -10.68 10.07 28.52
C VAL A 51 -12.01 9.76 27.84
N ASP A 52 -12.57 10.72 27.10
CA ASP A 52 -13.80 10.61 26.32
C ASP A 52 -13.73 9.59 25.16
N CYS A 53 -12.52 9.19 24.72
CA CYS A 53 -12.33 8.17 23.68
C CYS A 53 -12.49 6.73 24.18
N ILE A 54 -12.68 6.52 25.48
CA ILE A 54 -12.67 5.17 26.11
C ILE A 54 -14.10 4.68 26.39
N GLN A 55 -15.12 5.51 26.23
CA GLN A 55 -16.43 5.24 26.82
C GLN A 55 -17.38 4.39 26.00
N ASP A 56 -17.23 4.32 24.67
CA ASP A 56 -18.18 3.58 23.83
C ASP A 56 -17.48 2.70 22.81
N TYR A 57 -17.97 1.46 22.67
CA TYR A 57 -17.61 0.61 21.54
C TYR A 57 -18.12 1.25 20.24
N LYS A 58 -17.21 1.48 19.29
CA LYS A 58 -17.55 2.05 17.99
C LYS A 58 -17.24 1.07 16.88
N TYR A 59 -18.18 0.87 15.98
CA TYR A 59 -17.96 0.09 14.77
C TYR A 59 -17.00 0.81 13.81
N SER A 60 -16.33 0.06 12.97
CA SER A 60 -15.31 0.58 12.04
C SER A 60 -15.83 1.70 11.16
N TYR A 61 -17.07 1.64 10.70
CA TYR A 61 -17.68 2.69 9.88
C TYR A 61 -17.89 4.01 10.64
N GLU A 62 -18.16 3.98 11.95
CA GLU A 62 -18.33 5.19 12.78
C GLU A 62 -17.00 5.91 13.02
N ILE A 63 -15.93 5.13 13.26
CA ILE A 63 -14.58 5.67 13.44
C ILE A 63 -14.07 6.30 12.14
N ASN A 64 -14.44 5.72 11.02
CA ASN A 64 -13.97 6.13 9.69
C ASN A 64 -14.44 7.51 9.26
N ASN A 65 -15.65 7.94 9.63
CA ASN A 65 -16.27 9.13 9.03
C ASN A 65 -15.43 10.40 9.18
N ASN A 66 -14.82 10.64 10.33
CA ASN A 66 -14.02 11.85 10.58
C ASN A 66 -12.63 11.85 9.92
N ILE A 67 -12.05 10.66 9.72
CA ILE A 67 -10.70 10.50 9.12
C ILE A 67 -10.79 10.44 7.61
N LYS A 68 -11.76 9.73 7.10
CA LYS A 68 -12.07 9.51 5.68
C LYS A 68 -12.14 10.82 4.89
N GLU A 69 -12.97 11.77 5.32
CA GLU A 69 -13.12 13.05 4.63
C GLU A 69 -11.80 13.83 4.55
N LYS A 70 -11.03 13.82 5.65
CA LYS A 70 -9.72 14.50 5.68
C LYS A 70 -8.73 13.85 4.71
N ILE A 71 -8.74 12.53 4.59
CA ILE A 71 -7.86 11.80 3.68
C ILE A 71 -8.27 12.06 2.23
N ILE A 72 -9.54 11.88 1.89
CA ILE A 72 -10.07 12.13 0.54
C ILE A 72 -9.75 13.55 0.10
N LYS A 73 -10.05 14.54 0.93
CA LYS A 73 -9.73 15.95 0.66
C LYS A 73 -8.22 16.19 0.47
N LYS A 74 -7.37 15.55 1.27
CA LYS A 74 -5.91 15.73 1.20
C LYS A 74 -5.30 15.11 -0.04
N ILE A 75 -5.85 13.99 -0.50
CA ILE A 75 -5.39 13.28 -1.70
C ILE A 75 -5.94 13.92 -2.98
N GLY A 76 -7.04 14.66 -2.87
CA GLY A 76 -7.73 15.26 -4.01
C GLY A 76 -8.43 14.21 -4.89
N VAL A 77 -8.94 13.14 -4.26
CA VAL A 77 -9.72 12.11 -4.95
C VAL A 77 -11.15 12.59 -5.13
N ASP A 78 -11.79 12.15 -6.22
CA ASP A 78 -13.19 12.44 -6.53
C ASP A 78 -14.13 12.02 -5.39
N ASP A 79 -15.22 12.73 -5.19
CA ASP A 79 -16.24 12.44 -4.16
C ASP A 79 -16.91 11.07 -4.34
N GLU A 80 -16.83 10.50 -5.55
CA GLU A 80 -17.33 9.15 -5.84
C GLU A 80 -16.47 8.05 -5.24
N LYS A 81 -15.18 8.32 -4.94
CA LYS A 81 -14.30 7.35 -4.30
C LYS A 81 -14.61 7.21 -2.82
N LYS A 82 -14.44 6.01 -2.33
CA LYS A 82 -14.64 5.63 -0.94
C LYS A 82 -13.30 5.39 -0.25
N CYS A 83 -13.29 5.63 1.05
CA CYS A 83 -12.10 5.46 1.85
C CYS A 83 -12.42 4.60 3.07
N VAL A 84 -11.69 3.52 3.24
CA VAL A 84 -11.83 2.59 4.37
C VAL A 84 -10.51 2.50 5.12
N ILE A 85 -10.54 2.64 6.45
CA ILE A 85 -9.34 2.61 7.29
C ILE A 85 -9.04 1.20 7.78
N PHE A 86 -7.80 0.78 7.64
CA PHE A 86 -7.27 -0.50 8.08
C PHE A 86 -6.21 -0.34 9.17
N PRO A 87 -6.06 -1.32 10.07
CA PRO A 87 -5.02 -1.30 11.11
C PRO A 87 -3.59 -1.27 10.54
N SER A 88 -3.40 -1.75 9.31
CA SER A 88 -2.11 -1.71 8.61
C SER A 88 -2.28 -1.95 7.11
N SER A 89 -1.27 -1.58 6.31
CA SER A 89 -1.24 -1.93 4.88
C SER A 89 -1.22 -3.45 4.64
N THR A 90 -0.58 -4.21 5.51
CA THR A 90 -0.58 -5.68 5.38
C THR A 90 -1.98 -6.25 5.58
N THR A 91 -2.75 -5.73 6.55
CA THR A 91 -4.15 -6.13 6.75
C THR A 91 -5.00 -5.76 5.55
N ALA A 92 -4.79 -4.57 4.96
CA ALA A 92 -5.45 -4.18 3.72
C ALA A 92 -5.09 -5.11 2.55
N ILE A 93 -3.81 -5.49 2.41
CA ILE A 93 -3.37 -6.47 1.40
C ILE A 93 -4.11 -7.81 1.57
N CYS A 94 -4.20 -8.32 2.81
CA CYS A 94 -4.94 -9.57 3.10
C CYS A 94 -6.42 -9.46 2.68
N CYS A 95 -7.07 -8.37 3.02
CA CYS A 95 -8.45 -8.12 2.62
C CYS A 95 -8.63 -8.09 1.09
N ILE A 96 -7.72 -7.41 0.39
CA ILE A 96 -7.73 -7.35 -1.07
C ILE A 96 -7.50 -8.75 -1.67
N CYS A 97 -6.59 -9.55 -1.12
CA CYS A 97 -6.38 -10.93 -1.57
C CYS A 97 -7.63 -11.80 -1.40
N ASP A 98 -8.36 -11.67 -0.29
CA ASP A 98 -9.63 -12.35 -0.08
C ASP A 98 -10.70 -11.88 -1.08
N TYR A 99 -10.78 -10.57 -1.34
CA TYR A 99 -11.66 -10.00 -2.36
C TYR A 99 -11.36 -10.59 -3.75
N LEU A 100 -10.10 -10.62 -4.14
CA LEU A 100 -9.67 -11.18 -5.43
C LEU A 100 -10.07 -12.65 -5.55
N LYS A 101 -9.89 -13.43 -4.49
CA LYS A 101 -10.28 -14.84 -4.45
C LYS A 101 -11.78 -15.02 -4.60
N LYS A 102 -12.57 -14.27 -3.83
CA LYS A 102 -14.04 -14.38 -3.84
C LYS A 102 -14.68 -13.92 -5.16
N ASN A 103 -14.02 -13.02 -5.87
CA ASN A 103 -14.47 -12.49 -7.16
C ASN A 103 -13.80 -13.16 -8.37
N ASN A 104 -13.15 -14.31 -8.17
CA ASN A 104 -12.57 -15.14 -9.23
C ASN A 104 -11.51 -14.41 -10.08
N TYR A 105 -10.72 -13.54 -9.47
CA TYR A 105 -9.52 -13.03 -10.10
C TYR A 105 -8.45 -14.13 -10.06
N ASP A 106 -8.27 -14.83 -11.17
CA ASP A 106 -7.41 -16.02 -11.28
C ASP A 106 -6.11 -15.77 -12.07
N LYS A 107 -5.98 -14.61 -12.68
CA LYS A 107 -4.83 -14.18 -13.47
C LYS A 107 -4.32 -12.82 -13.05
N ILE A 108 -3.67 -12.77 -11.91
CA ILE A 108 -3.13 -11.53 -11.38
C ILE A 108 -1.68 -11.34 -11.83
N CYS A 109 -1.36 -10.18 -12.35
CA CYS A 109 0.00 -9.77 -12.63
C CYS A 109 0.55 -8.92 -11.48
N ILE A 110 1.65 -9.32 -10.87
CA ILE A 110 2.44 -8.47 -9.98
C ILE A 110 3.53 -7.82 -10.80
N LEU A 111 3.56 -6.49 -10.85
CA LEU A 111 4.66 -5.74 -11.45
C LEU A 111 5.82 -5.64 -10.44
N GLU A 112 6.87 -6.37 -10.71
CA GLU A 112 8.08 -6.37 -9.88
C GLU A 112 9.07 -5.24 -10.29
N PRO A 113 9.79 -4.63 -9.31
CA PRO A 113 9.82 -4.98 -7.90
C PRO A 113 8.58 -4.47 -7.14
N SER A 114 7.98 -5.36 -6.36
CA SER A 114 6.79 -5.11 -5.55
C SER A 114 7.08 -5.31 -4.07
N TYR A 115 6.16 -4.84 -3.21
CA TYR A 115 6.29 -5.06 -1.77
C TYR A 115 6.28 -6.56 -1.45
N PHE A 116 7.29 -6.99 -0.71
CA PHE A 116 7.60 -8.41 -0.49
C PHE A 116 6.47 -9.24 0.16
N SER A 117 5.50 -8.59 0.83
CA SER A 117 4.37 -9.32 1.45
C SER A 117 3.23 -9.62 0.47
N VAL A 118 3.20 -9.02 -0.72
CA VAL A 118 2.10 -9.21 -1.68
C VAL A 118 1.99 -10.66 -2.13
N ALA A 119 3.06 -11.22 -2.65
CA ALA A 119 3.06 -12.61 -3.13
C ALA A 119 2.72 -13.62 -2.01
N PRO A 120 3.35 -13.58 -0.81
CA PRO A 120 2.97 -14.45 0.29
C PRO A 120 1.51 -14.30 0.75
N CYS A 121 0.93 -13.12 0.68
CA CYS A 121 -0.49 -12.93 0.97
C CYS A 121 -1.37 -13.60 -0.09
N LEU A 122 -1.09 -13.40 -1.38
CA LEU A 122 -1.81 -14.08 -2.47
C LEU A 122 -1.75 -15.61 -2.32
N ASP A 123 -0.56 -16.15 -2.02
CA ASP A 123 -0.37 -17.59 -1.74
C ASP A 123 -1.25 -18.07 -0.57
N SER A 124 -1.29 -17.29 0.50
CA SER A 124 -2.07 -17.63 1.71
C SER A 124 -3.58 -17.69 1.45
N PHE A 125 -4.08 -16.88 0.51
CA PHE A 125 -5.48 -16.89 0.10
C PHE A 125 -5.75 -17.81 -1.11
N GLY A 126 -4.74 -18.51 -1.61
CA GLY A 126 -4.86 -19.39 -2.77
C GLY A 126 -5.25 -18.65 -4.04
N VAL A 127 -4.71 -17.46 -4.24
CA VAL A 127 -4.89 -16.63 -5.42
C VAL A 127 -3.72 -16.80 -6.37
N SER A 128 -3.98 -17.21 -7.60
CA SER A 128 -2.93 -17.40 -8.61
C SER A 128 -2.41 -16.07 -9.13
N TYR A 129 -1.09 -15.95 -9.25
CA TYR A 129 -0.46 -14.73 -9.78
C TYR A 129 0.73 -15.06 -10.66
N TYR A 130 1.14 -14.09 -11.45
CA TYR A 130 2.29 -14.10 -12.33
C TYR A 130 3.13 -12.84 -12.07
N LYS A 131 4.41 -12.91 -12.35
CA LYS A 131 5.33 -11.79 -12.19
C LYS A 131 5.78 -11.26 -13.52
N GLU A 132 5.63 -9.96 -13.71
CA GLU A 132 6.18 -9.21 -14.84
C GLU A 132 7.14 -8.14 -14.28
N TYR A 133 8.21 -7.87 -14.99
CA TYR A 133 9.27 -7.01 -14.47
C TYR A 133 9.26 -5.65 -15.15
N ILE A 134 9.30 -4.60 -14.35
CA ILE A 134 9.56 -3.24 -14.80
C ILE A 134 11.05 -3.14 -15.10
N SER A 135 11.41 -2.66 -16.27
CA SER A 135 12.77 -2.26 -16.62
C SER A 135 12.87 -0.72 -16.61
N LEU A 136 14.09 -0.20 -16.72
CA LEU A 136 14.32 1.22 -16.90
C LEU A 136 14.93 1.43 -18.29
N ASP A 137 14.56 2.54 -18.93
CA ASP A 137 15.24 2.98 -20.14
C ASP A 137 16.61 3.62 -19.82
N GLU A 138 17.30 4.12 -20.83
CA GLU A 138 18.61 4.77 -20.71
C GLU A 138 18.57 6.06 -19.86
N ASN A 139 17.40 6.66 -19.68
CA ASN A 139 17.17 7.86 -18.87
C ASN A 139 16.67 7.52 -17.45
N GLY A 140 16.56 6.24 -17.11
CA GLY A 140 16.03 5.77 -15.83
C GLY A 140 14.50 5.83 -15.73
N ILE A 141 13.79 5.97 -16.85
CA ILE A 141 12.33 6.01 -16.88
C ILE A 141 11.77 4.59 -16.88
N PRO A 142 10.76 4.29 -16.05
CA PRO A 142 10.15 2.97 -15.99
C PRO A 142 9.50 2.56 -17.31
N ILE A 143 9.77 1.33 -17.73
CA ILE A 143 9.13 0.65 -18.87
C ILE A 143 8.18 -0.41 -18.32
N ILE A 144 6.88 -0.18 -18.47
CA ILE A 144 5.85 -1.16 -18.10
C ILE A 144 5.73 -2.19 -19.23
N PRO A 145 5.72 -3.51 -18.92
CA PRO A 145 5.59 -4.56 -19.93
C PRO A 145 4.15 -4.68 -20.47
N PHE A 146 3.63 -3.59 -21.04
CA PHE A 146 2.24 -3.45 -21.45
C PHE A 146 1.76 -4.55 -22.39
N SER A 147 2.57 -4.88 -23.41
CA SER A 147 2.22 -5.92 -24.40
C SER A 147 2.11 -7.29 -23.74
N SER A 148 3.02 -7.62 -22.83
CA SER A 148 2.98 -8.87 -22.07
C SER A 148 1.71 -8.96 -21.25
N ILE A 149 1.38 -7.87 -20.50
CA ILE A 149 0.17 -7.82 -19.66
C ILE A 149 -1.09 -8.08 -20.49
N VAL A 150 -1.22 -7.43 -21.63
CA VAL A 150 -2.40 -7.58 -22.51
C VAL A 150 -2.46 -8.96 -23.16
N ASN A 151 -1.33 -9.46 -23.68
CA ASN A 151 -1.28 -10.73 -24.39
C ASN A 151 -1.55 -11.92 -23.46
N ASN A 152 -1.08 -11.87 -22.21
CA ASN A 152 -1.33 -12.90 -21.21
C ASN A 152 -2.75 -12.84 -20.61
N LYS A 153 -3.55 -11.82 -20.97
CA LYS A 153 -4.94 -11.65 -20.54
C LYS A 153 -5.08 -11.65 -19.01
N TYR A 154 -4.20 -10.91 -18.32
CA TYR A 154 -4.35 -10.71 -16.89
C TYR A 154 -5.64 -9.94 -16.60
N ASN A 155 -6.35 -10.32 -15.54
CA ASN A 155 -7.60 -9.66 -15.11
C ASN A 155 -7.38 -8.64 -13.99
N ALA A 156 -6.22 -8.70 -13.33
CA ALA A 156 -5.79 -7.68 -12.37
C ALA A 156 -4.28 -7.44 -12.47
N VAL A 157 -3.86 -6.22 -12.13
CA VAL A 157 -2.45 -5.82 -12.06
C VAL A 157 -2.18 -5.17 -10.72
N TRP A 158 -1.20 -5.68 -10.00
CA TRP A 158 -0.69 -5.12 -8.75
C TRP A 158 0.56 -4.32 -9.00
N ILE A 159 0.56 -3.05 -8.63
CA ILE A 159 1.70 -2.14 -8.76
C ILE A 159 2.03 -1.49 -7.41
N THR A 160 3.29 -1.12 -7.22
CA THR A 160 3.74 -0.32 -6.06
C THR A 160 4.22 1.04 -6.56
N SER A 161 3.72 2.13 -5.99
CA SER A 161 4.12 3.50 -6.32
C SER A 161 4.60 4.24 -5.07
N PRO A 162 5.84 4.75 -5.03
CA PRO A 162 6.90 4.54 -6.02
C PRO A 162 7.27 3.07 -6.19
N ILE A 163 7.91 2.72 -7.30
CA ILE A 163 8.40 1.36 -7.56
C ILE A 163 9.24 0.90 -6.38
N PHE A 164 8.90 -0.25 -5.83
CA PHE A 164 9.45 -0.73 -4.56
C PHE A 164 10.98 -0.78 -4.57
N SER A 165 11.60 -0.33 -3.48
CA SER A 165 13.05 -0.24 -3.26
C SER A 165 13.82 0.72 -4.18
N THR A 166 13.18 1.39 -5.14
CA THR A 166 13.88 2.30 -6.08
C THR A 166 13.64 3.77 -5.77
N GLY A 167 12.50 4.11 -5.18
CA GLY A 167 12.04 5.50 -5.02
C GLY A 167 11.60 6.17 -6.32
N ILE A 168 11.59 5.44 -7.46
CA ILE A 168 11.21 5.96 -8.77
C ILE A 168 9.68 5.96 -8.89
N TYR A 169 9.11 7.09 -9.27
CA TYR A 169 7.69 7.24 -9.53
C TYR A 169 7.36 6.98 -11.01
N TYR A 170 6.11 6.58 -11.25
CA TYR A 170 5.59 6.47 -12.61
C TYR A 170 5.39 7.85 -13.20
N GLU A 171 5.92 8.04 -14.40
CA GLU A 171 5.76 9.26 -15.16
C GLU A 171 4.45 9.29 -15.96
N ARG A 172 4.14 10.44 -16.57
CA ARG A 172 2.92 10.64 -17.34
C ARG A 172 2.67 9.55 -18.38
N GLN A 173 3.72 9.14 -19.09
CA GLN A 173 3.63 8.07 -20.11
C GLN A 173 3.23 6.72 -19.50
N ASN A 174 3.79 6.38 -18.33
CA ASN A 174 3.44 5.16 -17.60
C ASN A 174 1.99 5.20 -17.12
N LEU A 175 1.55 6.34 -16.58
CA LEU A 175 0.17 6.54 -16.16
C LEU A 175 -0.81 6.41 -17.32
N CYS A 176 -0.45 6.89 -18.53
CA CYS A 176 -1.24 6.68 -19.72
C CYS A 176 -1.37 5.19 -20.09
N LEU A 177 -0.29 4.40 -19.93
CA LEU A 177 -0.34 2.95 -20.16
C LEU A 177 -1.21 2.24 -19.13
N LEU A 178 -1.06 2.58 -17.85
CA LEU A 178 -1.91 2.04 -16.78
C LEU A 178 -3.39 2.38 -17.00
N LYS A 179 -3.71 3.60 -17.44
CA LYS A 179 -5.08 3.98 -17.83
C LYS A 179 -5.60 3.10 -18.97
N LYS A 180 -4.79 2.84 -19.99
CA LYS A 180 -5.19 1.94 -21.10
C LYS A 180 -5.45 0.51 -20.62
N LEU A 181 -4.69 0.00 -19.65
CA LEU A 181 -4.96 -1.31 -19.03
C LEU A 181 -6.31 -1.28 -18.31
N ASN A 182 -6.54 -0.27 -17.49
CA ASN A 182 -7.78 -0.08 -16.74
C ASN A 182 -9.01 0.03 -17.67
N GLN A 183 -8.92 0.82 -18.75
CA GLN A 183 -9.96 0.94 -19.77
C GLN A 183 -10.27 -0.36 -20.52
N LYS A 184 -9.34 -1.32 -20.51
CA LYS A 184 -9.55 -2.69 -21.02
C LYS A 184 -10.23 -3.62 -20.00
N GLY A 185 -10.66 -3.09 -18.86
CA GLY A 185 -11.30 -3.85 -17.78
C GLY A 185 -10.33 -4.53 -16.83
N ILE A 186 -9.03 -4.26 -16.91
CA ILE A 186 -8.05 -4.81 -15.98
C ILE A 186 -8.14 -4.05 -14.65
N PHE A 187 -8.39 -4.78 -13.57
CA PHE A 187 -8.46 -4.23 -12.22
C PHE A 187 -7.07 -3.79 -11.75
N LEU A 188 -6.92 -2.53 -11.34
CA LEU A 188 -5.64 -2.01 -10.85
C LEU A 188 -5.62 -1.97 -9.33
N ILE A 189 -4.61 -2.62 -8.74
CA ILE A 189 -4.30 -2.57 -7.32
C ILE A 189 -3.02 -1.78 -7.15
N ILE A 190 -3.10 -0.64 -6.47
CA ILE A 190 -2.02 0.33 -6.38
C ILE A 190 -1.57 0.44 -4.93
N ASP A 191 -0.41 -0.11 -4.61
CA ASP A 191 0.18 0.05 -3.28
C ASP A 191 1.00 1.35 -3.22
N GLU A 192 0.40 2.39 -2.66
CA GLU A 192 0.99 3.70 -2.44
C GLU A 192 1.40 3.91 -0.97
N SER A 193 1.57 2.82 -0.21
CA SER A 193 1.87 2.86 1.23
C SER A 193 3.13 3.63 1.58
N ILE A 194 4.04 3.83 0.62
CA ILE A 194 5.31 4.55 0.80
C ILE A 194 5.37 5.83 -0.02
N SER A 195 4.29 6.19 -0.68
CA SER A 195 4.24 7.39 -1.53
C SER A 195 4.13 8.67 -0.72
N SER A 196 4.72 9.73 -1.23
CA SER A 196 4.49 11.09 -0.74
C SER A 196 3.04 11.53 -1.03
N PRO A 197 2.37 12.23 -0.11
CA PRO A 197 1.00 12.70 -0.30
C PRO A 197 0.78 13.53 -1.56
N ASN A 198 1.80 14.22 -2.05
CA ASN A 198 1.73 15.04 -3.26
C ASN A 198 1.95 14.24 -4.55
N LYS A 199 2.21 12.93 -4.44
CA LYS A 199 2.53 12.04 -5.56
C LYS A 199 1.61 10.82 -5.63
N TYR A 200 0.50 10.83 -4.92
CA TYR A 200 -0.50 9.78 -5.05
C TYR A 200 -1.08 9.77 -6.46
N ILE A 201 -1.19 8.58 -7.02
CA ILE A 201 -1.79 8.37 -8.35
C ILE A 201 -3.22 7.81 -8.27
N ALA A 202 -3.72 7.54 -7.06
CA ALA A 202 -5.08 7.07 -6.83
C ALA A 202 -6.16 7.94 -7.52
N ASN A 203 -5.94 9.25 -7.58
CA ASN A 203 -6.83 10.21 -8.25
C ASN A 203 -6.73 10.19 -9.79
N THR A 204 -5.79 9.43 -10.33
CA THR A 204 -5.57 9.34 -11.78
C THR A 204 -6.61 8.44 -12.46
N PHE A 205 -7.21 7.52 -11.70
CA PHE A 205 -8.10 6.48 -12.19
C PHE A 205 -9.50 6.69 -11.62
N GLN A 206 -10.52 6.60 -12.47
CA GLN A 206 -11.91 6.83 -12.07
C GLN A 206 -12.59 5.58 -11.54
N GLU A 207 -12.40 4.43 -12.19
CA GLU A 207 -13.11 3.19 -11.91
C GLU A 207 -12.17 1.99 -11.90
N ASN A 208 -12.66 0.87 -11.39
CA ASN A 208 -11.98 -0.43 -11.42
C ASN A 208 -10.57 -0.38 -10.83
N THR A 209 -10.44 0.34 -9.70
CA THR A 209 -9.17 0.53 -9.00
C THR A 209 -9.31 0.46 -7.49
N ILE A 210 -8.23 0.07 -6.85
CA ILE A 210 -8.07 0.13 -5.41
C ILE A 210 -6.66 0.63 -5.09
N SER A 211 -6.54 1.60 -4.19
CA SER A 211 -5.25 2.13 -3.74
C SER A 211 -5.08 1.98 -2.25
N ILE A 212 -3.90 1.55 -1.81
CA ILE A 212 -3.50 1.44 -0.41
C ILE A 212 -2.55 2.58 -0.10
N ILE A 213 -2.88 3.42 0.87
CA ILE A 213 -2.03 4.50 1.36
C ILE A 213 -1.73 4.32 2.85
N SER A 214 -0.56 4.74 3.30
CA SER A 214 -0.14 4.64 4.72
C SER A 214 0.49 5.93 5.20
N PRO A 215 -0.31 6.94 5.55
CA PRO A 215 0.17 8.23 6.01
C PRO A 215 1.22 8.16 7.14
N PRO A 216 1.11 7.26 8.13
CA PRO A 216 2.11 7.15 9.20
C PRO A 216 3.52 6.83 8.69
N LYS A 217 3.65 6.06 7.63
CA LYS A 217 4.96 5.74 7.04
C LYS A 217 5.65 7.00 6.51
N TYR A 218 4.90 7.84 5.80
CA TYR A 218 5.44 9.09 5.24
C TYR A 218 5.90 10.07 6.32
N ILE A 219 5.12 10.24 7.39
CA ILE A 219 5.48 11.14 8.49
C ILE A 219 6.41 10.50 9.52
N GLY A 220 6.83 9.26 9.31
CA GLY A 220 7.81 8.55 10.15
C GLY A 220 7.26 8.05 11.49
N ILE A 221 5.95 7.99 11.69
CA ILE A 221 5.31 7.46 12.90
C ILE A 221 5.05 5.96 12.71
N ASN A 222 6.11 5.17 12.71
CA ASN A 222 6.04 3.75 12.40
C ASN A 222 5.41 2.88 13.49
N SER A 223 5.28 3.41 14.72
CA SER A 223 4.67 2.71 15.85
C SER A 223 3.14 2.74 15.83
N GLN A 224 2.56 3.73 15.19
CA GLN A 224 1.11 3.85 15.00
C GLN A 224 0.77 3.45 13.56
N LYS A 225 0.42 2.18 13.40
CA LYS A 225 0.12 1.63 12.08
C LYS A 225 -1.34 1.86 11.75
N PHE A 226 -1.60 2.56 10.67
CA PHE A 226 -2.87 2.51 9.97
C PHE A 226 -2.65 2.71 8.48
N SER A 227 -3.59 2.27 7.69
CA SER A 227 -3.63 2.50 6.25
C SER A 227 -5.05 2.87 5.84
N ALA A 228 -5.17 3.63 4.78
CA ALA A 228 -6.44 3.86 4.14
C ALA A 228 -6.45 3.17 2.78
N VAL A 229 -7.58 2.57 2.47
CA VAL A 229 -7.86 2.00 1.15
C VAL A 229 -8.84 2.92 0.45
N ILE A 230 -8.43 3.40 -0.71
CA ILE A 230 -9.27 4.19 -1.61
C ILE A 230 -9.81 3.25 -2.69
N CYS A 231 -11.12 3.19 -2.84
CA CYS A 231 -11.77 2.24 -3.74
C CYS A 231 -13.04 2.81 -4.36
N ASP A 232 -13.60 2.08 -5.32
CA ASP A 232 -14.90 2.35 -5.90
C ASP A 232 -16.03 1.90 -4.95
N TYR A 233 -17.21 2.52 -5.08
CA TYR A 233 -18.35 2.27 -4.20
C TYR A 233 -18.70 0.78 -4.00
N PRO A 234 -18.70 -0.08 -5.03
CA PRO A 234 -19.07 -1.49 -4.83
C PRO A 234 -18.13 -2.27 -3.90
N LEU A 235 -16.88 -1.81 -3.75
CA LEU A 235 -15.89 -2.46 -2.88
C LEU A 235 -16.01 -2.05 -1.41
N GLU A 236 -16.53 -0.87 -1.13
CA GLU A 236 -16.57 -0.30 0.23
C GLU A 236 -17.23 -1.24 1.22
N GLN A 237 -18.38 -1.80 0.86
CA GLN A 237 -19.11 -2.71 1.73
C GLN A 237 -18.31 -3.97 2.06
N PHE A 238 -17.71 -4.60 1.05
CA PHE A 238 -16.86 -5.76 1.28
C PHE A 238 -15.71 -5.47 2.24
N LEU A 239 -15.07 -4.31 2.10
CA LEU A 239 -13.96 -3.90 2.96
C LEU A 239 -14.40 -3.67 4.41
N PHE A 240 -15.56 -3.05 4.63
CA PHE A 240 -16.11 -2.86 5.97
C PHE A 240 -16.50 -4.19 6.62
N ASP A 241 -17.24 -5.05 5.93
CA ASP A 241 -17.64 -6.35 6.44
C ASP A 241 -16.41 -7.20 6.83
N TRP A 242 -15.36 -7.11 6.01
CA TRP A 242 -14.11 -7.81 6.29
C TRP A 242 -13.41 -7.31 7.55
N ILE A 243 -13.34 -5.98 7.74
CA ILE A 243 -12.73 -5.38 8.93
C ILE A 243 -13.50 -5.77 10.18
N ASP A 244 -14.82 -5.67 10.16
CA ASP A 244 -15.66 -5.98 11.32
C ASP A 244 -15.53 -7.44 11.74
N VAL A 245 -15.29 -8.35 10.80
CA VAL A 245 -15.11 -9.78 11.10
C VAL A 245 -13.69 -10.10 11.58
N PHE A 246 -12.66 -9.50 10.98
CA PHE A 246 -11.27 -9.93 11.20
C PHE A 246 -10.42 -8.95 12.02
N CYS A 247 -10.87 -7.72 12.24
CA CYS A 247 -10.10 -6.67 12.90
C CYS A 247 -10.86 -5.99 14.06
N GLY A 248 -12.14 -6.36 14.28
CA GLY A 248 -13.00 -5.81 15.33
C GLY A 248 -12.63 -6.22 16.75
#